data_cff0617b2d86b12c34ef7e1c5c42a455
#
_entry.id   cff0617b2d86b12c34ef7e1c5c42a455
#
_cell.length_a   1.000
_cell.length_b   1.000
_cell.length_c   1.000
_cell.angle_alpha   90.00
_cell.angle_beta   90.00
_cell.angle_gamma   90.00
#
_symmetry.space_group_name_H-M   'P 1'
#
loop_
_entity.id
_entity.type
_entity.pdbx_description
1 polymer ?
#
loop_
_entity_poly.entity_id
_entity_poly.type
_entity_poly.pdbx_seq_one_letter_code
_entity_poly.pdbx_strand_id
1 'polypeptide(L)'
;SNSSAASDGYKRQDRLLQKAKSNDDVLSVTCMQLSRLLDRSIVAYTKGENGMLSGRLYAEKKDTHTEKLLSDAERQTAEWVLQNDCRAGAATAQFGKSECLYLAIRAGGRVYGVIGIPMKPEKPDSFESSIVLSVVNECALAMDNAHNAAEKERAADLAKSEQLRADLLRSISHDLRTPLCSVSGNADTLLHLSLIHI
;
A
#
# COMPACT_ATOMS: atom_id res chain seq x y z
N SER A 1 21.93 -20.98 -22.18
CA SER A 1 20.71 -21.50 -21.50
C SER A 1 20.31 -20.69 -20.24
N ASN A 2 21.22 -19.90 -19.64
CA ASN A 2 20.91 -19.09 -18.44
C ASN A 2 20.06 -17.84 -18.71
N SER A 3 20.13 -17.29 -19.93
CA SER A 3 19.35 -16.09 -20.31
C SER A 3 17.84 -16.35 -20.42
N SER A 4 17.44 -17.57 -20.83
CA SER A 4 16.02 -17.94 -20.94
C SER A 4 15.36 -18.10 -19.57
N ALA A 5 16.06 -18.73 -18.61
CA ALA A 5 15.53 -18.93 -17.27
C ALA A 5 15.33 -17.61 -16.50
N ALA A 6 16.25 -16.65 -16.69
CA ALA A 6 16.11 -15.30 -16.13
C ALA A 6 14.93 -14.54 -16.76
N SER A 7 14.77 -14.62 -18.09
CA SER A 7 13.64 -13.99 -18.80
C SER A 7 12.29 -14.59 -18.41
N ASP A 8 12.20 -15.90 -18.20
CA ASP A 8 10.98 -16.56 -17.74
C ASP A 8 10.65 -16.23 -16.27
N GLY A 9 11.69 -16.05 -15.44
CA GLY A 9 11.54 -15.56 -14.07
C GLY A 9 10.93 -14.16 -14.02
N TYR A 10 11.42 -13.22 -14.83
CA TYR A 10 10.88 -11.85 -14.92
C TYR A 10 9.42 -11.81 -15.41
N LYS A 11 9.09 -12.56 -16.45
CA LYS A 11 7.70 -12.64 -16.95
C LYS A 11 6.73 -13.23 -15.94
N ARG A 12 7.20 -14.18 -15.13
CA ARG A 12 6.39 -14.76 -14.04
C ARG A 12 6.17 -13.77 -12.91
N GLN A 13 7.16 -12.94 -12.63
CA GLN A 13 7.10 -11.87 -11.64
C GLN A 13 6.05 -10.84 -12.00
N ASP A 14 6.11 -10.29 -13.21
CA ASP A 14 5.12 -9.34 -13.72
C ASP A 14 3.69 -9.85 -13.57
N ARG A 15 3.45 -11.14 -13.86
CA ARG A 15 2.12 -11.75 -13.70
C ARG A 15 1.68 -11.87 -12.25
N LEU A 16 2.60 -12.14 -11.32
CA LEU A 16 2.28 -12.26 -9.90
C LEU A 16 2.03 -10.89 -9.28
N LEU A 17 2.81 -9.88 -9.65
CA LEU A 17 2.61 -8.50 -9.21
C LEU A 17 1.31 -7.90 -9.77
N GLN A 18 0.93 -8.21 -11.01
CA GLN A 18 -0.34 -7.79 -11.60
C GLN A 18 -1.57 -8.42 -10.92
N LYS A 19 -1.42 -9.60 -10.30
CA LYS A 19 -2.48 -10.27 -9.52
C LYS A 19 -2.52 -9.86 -8.05
N ALA A 20 -1.50 -9.18 -7.56
CA ALA A 20 -1.44 -8.70 -6.18
C ALA A 20 -2.50 -7.60 -5.97
N LYS A 21 -3.44 -7.85 -5.07
CA LYS A 21 -4.55 -6.93 -4.76
C LYS A 21 -4.23 -5.97 -3.62
N SER A 22 -3.16 -6.21 -2.88
CA SER A 22 -2.75 -5.41 -1.73
C SER A 22 -1.25 -5.15 -1.72
N ASN A 23 -0.83 -4.11 -1.02
CA ASN A 23 0.59 -3.82 -0.82
C ASN A 23 1.33 -4.96 -0.11
N ASP A 24 0.66 -5.66 0.80
CA ASP A 24 1.20 -6.83 1.51
C ASP A 24 1.51 -7.98 0.55
N ASP A 25 0.64 -8.21 -0.44
CA ASP A 25 0.86 -9.25 -1.46
C ASP A 25 2.06 -8.92 -2.34
N VAL A 26 2.16 -7.66 -2.81
CA VAL A 26 3.30 -7.17 -3.61
C VAL A 26 4.60 -7.36 -2.85
N LEU A 27 4.65 -6.94 -1.59
CA LEU A 27 5.82 -7.05 -0.73
C LEU A 27 6.22 -8.50 -0.52
N SER A 28 5.26 -9.37 -0.21
CA SER A 28 5.50 -10.80 0.02
C SER A 28 6.10 -11.48 -1.21
N VAL A 29 5.53 -11.24 -2.39
CA VAL A 29 6.04 -11.78 -3.66
C VAL A 29 7.46 -11.30 -3.91
N THR A 30 7.72 -10.01 -3.73
CA THR A 30 9.04 -9.41 -3.96
C THR A 30 10.09 -9.97 -3.01
N CYS A 31 9.79 -10.04 -1.70
CA CYS A 31 10.71 -10.55 -0.70
C CYS A 31 11.02 -12.03 -0.91
N MET A 32 10.04 -12.85 -1.27
CA MET A 32 10.28 -14.26 -1.60
C MET A 32 11.17 -14.42 -2.84
N GLN A 33 11.01 -13.56 -3.84
CA GLN A 33 11.88 -13.59 -5.01
C GLN A 33 13.30 -13.14 -4.71
N LEU A 34 13.47 -12.05 -3.95
CA LEU A 34 14.79 -11.62 -3.49
C LEU A 34 15.46 -12.73 -2.68
N SER A 35 14.72 -13.41 -1.80
CA SER A 35 15.23 -14.53 -1.02
C SER A 35 15.77 -15.67 -1.91
N ARG A 36 15.07 -15.99 -3.00
CA ARG A 36 15.51 -17.01 -3.97
C ARG A 36 16.70 -16.56 -4.79
N LEU A 37 16.68 -15.33 -5.29
CA LEU A 37 17.75 -14.79 -6.12
C LEU A 37 19.07 -14.67 -5.37
N LEU A 38 19.01 -14.29 -4.10
CA LEU A 38 20.17 -14.04 -3.26
C LEU A 38 20.58 -15.26 -2.43
N ASP A 39 19.74 -16.32 -2.40
CA ASP A 39 19.85 -17.47 -1.49
C ASP A 39 20.07 -17.02 -0.02
N ARG A 40 19.25 -16.06 0.42
CA ARG A 40 19.30 -15.45 1.77
C ARG A 40 17.91 -15.17 2.28
N SER A 41 17.76 -15.14 3.61
CA SER A 41 16.56 -14.64 4.25
C SER A 41 16.42 -13.14 4.02
N ILE A 42 15.23 -12.65 3.72
CA ILE A 42 14.92 -11.23 3.55
C ILE A 42 13.98 -10.80 4.66
N VAL A 43 14.22 -9.65 5.26
CA VAL A 43 13.32 -9.05 6.26
C VAL A 43 12.58 -7.88 5.60
N ALA A 44 11.30 -7.78 5.84
CA ALA A 44 10.54 -6.60 5.45
C ALA A 44 9.83 -6.02 6.65
N TYR A 45 9.85 -4.70 6.75
CA TYR A 45 9.16 -3.93 7.78
C TYR A 45 8.11 -3.04 7.11
N THR A 46 6.88 -3.14 7.60
CA THR A 46 5.77 -2.29 7.18
C THR A 46 5.15 -1.61 8.38
N LYS A 47 4.57 -0.45 8.16
CA LYS A 47 3.84 0.29 9.19
C LYS A 47 2.46 -0.33 9.37
N GLY A 48 2.18 -0.86 10.55
CA GLY A 48 0.86 -1.37 10.91
C GLY A 48 -0.16 -0.25 11.14
N GLU A 49 -1.44 -0.61 11.31
CA GLU A 49 -2.53 0.35 11.58
C GLU A 49 -2.31 1.16 12.87
N ASN A 50 -1.64 0.58 13.83
CA ASN A 50 -1.25 1.25 15.09
C ASN A 50 -0.02 2.16 14.98
N GLY A 51 0.53 2.32 13.78
CA GLY A 51 1.72 3.11 13.51
C GLY A 51 3.06 2.46 13.88
N MET A 52 3.05 1.28 14.49
CA MET A 52 4.26 0.52 14.82
C MET A 52 4.77 -0.26 13.61
N LEU A 53 6.10 -0.37 13.51
CA LEU A 53 6.73 -1.23 12.49
C LEU A 53 6.56 -2.71 12.87
N SER A 54 6.01 -3.47 11.93
CA SER A 54 5.91 -4.92 12.00
C SER A 54 6.90 -5.54 11.03
N GLY A 55 7.81 -6.36 11.55
CA GLY A 55 8.79 -7.09 10.77
C GLY A 55 8.28 -8.47 10.38
N ARG A 56 8.49 -8.85 9.11
CA ARG A 56 8.25 -10.20 8.59
C ARG A 56 9.50 -10.73 7.93
N LEU A 57 9.76 -12.02 8.16
CA LEU A 57 10.88 -12.72 7.56
C LEU A 57 10.40 -13.59 6.40
N TYR A 58 11.13 -13.51 5.30
CA TYR A 58 10.92 -14.29 4.09
C TYR A 58 12.17 -15.13 3.82
N ALA A 59 12.03 -16.45 3.89
CA ALA A 59 13.12 -17.37 3.67
C ALA A 59 12.64 -18.62 2.95
N GLU A 60 13.42 -19.13 2.01
CA GLU A 60 13.13 -20.41 1.33
C GLU A 60 13.49 -21.61 2.22
N LYS A 61 14.51 -21.43 3.07
CA LYS A 61 14.96 -22.44 4.05
C LYS A 61 14.92 -21.81 5.45
N LYS A 62 14.45 -22.58 6.44
CA LYS A 62 14.56 -22.17 7.84
C LYS A 62 16.05 -22.13 8.25
N ASP A 63 16.56 -20.94 8.46
CA ASP A 63 17.90 -20.71 8.97
C ASP A 63 17.82 -20.46 10.49
N THR A 64 18.78 -21.02 11.25
CA THR A 64 18.80 -20.93 12.72
C THR A 64 19.13 -19.54 13.25
N HIS A 65 19.56 -18.61 12.39
CA HIS A 65 19.94 -17.24 12.76
C HIS A 65 18.83 -16.20 12.54
N THR A 66 17.62 -16.63 12.20
CA THR A 66 16.51 -15.75 11.83
C THR A 66 15.99 -14.86 12.97
N GLU A 67 16.13 -15.29 14.22
CA GLU A 67 15.71 -14.49 15.38
C GLU A 67 16.49 -13.19 15.53
N LYS A 68 17.78 -13.18 15.19
CA LYS A 68 18.61 -11.97 15.24
C LYS A 68 18.15 -10.90 14.26
N LEU A 69 17.64 -11.32 13.10
CA LEU A 69 17.20 -10.41 12.04
C LEU A 69 15.91 -9.64 12.38
N LEU A 70 15.17 -10.10 13.38
CA LEU A 70 13.96 -9.43 13.89
C LEU A 70 14.17 -8.80 15.28
N SER A 71 15.43 -8.65 15.70
CA SER A 71 15.77 -8.02 16.98
C SER A 71 15.34 -6.56 17.04
N ASP A 72 15.22 -6.01 18.24
CA ASP A 72 14.88 -4.59 18.46
C ASP A 72 15.93 -3.65 17.83
N ALA A 73 17.21 -4.02 17.80
CA ALA A 73 18.26 -3.24 17.17
C ALA A 73 18.06 -3.14 15.65
N GLU A 74 17.73 -4.26 15.01
CA GLU A 74 17.42 -4.30 13.58
C GLU A 74 16.15 -3.49 13.26
N ARG A 75 15.12 -3.60 14.10
CA ARG A 75 13.90 -2.79 13.96
C ARG A 75 14.18 -1.29 14.07
N GLN A 76 15.02 -0.87 15.01
CA GLN A 76 15.41 0.55 15.15
C GLN A 76 16.14 1.06 13.91
N THR A 77 17.01 0.23 13.31
CA THR A 77 17.69 0.58 12.05
C THR A 77 16.67 0.74 10.91
N ALA A 78 15.70 -0.17 10.79
CA ALA A 78 14.64 -0.07 9.80
C ALA A 78 13.75 1.17 10.01
N GLU A 79 13.43 1.50 11.26
CA GLU A 79 12.65 2.69 11.62
C GLU A 79 13.39 3.97 11.24
N TRP A 80 14.69 4.04 11.48
CA TRP A 80 15.51 5.16 11.05
C TRP A 80 15.50 5.33 9.53
N VAL A 81 15.62 4.23 8.76
CA VAL A 81 15.54 4.25 7.29
C VAL A 81 14.18 4.74 6.81
N LEU A 82 13.10 4.32 7.47
CA LEU A 82 11.74 4.78 7.15
C LEU A 82 11.58 6.30 7.33
N GLN A 83 12.20 6.86 8.38
CA GLN A 83 12.08 8.28 8.72
C GLN A 83 13.00 9.18 7.89
N ASN A 84 14.23 8.71 7.59
CA ASN A 84 15.27 9.52 6.96
C ASN A 84 15.40 9.29 5.45
N ASP A 85 14.70 8.29 4.92
CA ASP A 85 14.72 7.93 3.50
C ASP A 85 16.14 7.68 2.94
N CYS A 86 17.02 7.18 3.77
CA CYS A 86 18.40 6.87 3.46
C CYS A 86 18.67 5.41 3.80
N ARG A 87 19.47 4.73 2.98
CA ARG A 87 19.95 3.39 3.32
C ARG A 87 20.77 3.42 4.60
N ALA A 88 20.61 2.41 5.45
CA ALA A 88 21.39 2.24 6.68
C ALA A 88 21.62 0.76 6.97
N GLY A 89 22.47 0.46 7.93
CA GLY A 89 22.78 -0.88 8.35
C GLY A 89 24.14 -1.37 7.83
N ALA A 90 24.27 -2.66 7.63
CA ALA A 90 25.51 -3.31 7.23
C ALA A 90 26.16 -2.63 6.03
N ALA A 91 27.47 -2.46 6.07
CA ALA A 91 28.27 -1.81 5.04
C ALA A 91 27.95 -0.31 4.77
N THR A 92 27.26 0.35 5.68
CA THR A 92 27.00 1.80 5.63
C THR A 92 27.62 2.52 6.82
N ALA A 93 27.70 3.86 6.75
CA ALA A 93 28.18 4.68 7.86
C ALA A 93 27.20 4.71 9.04
N GLN A 94 25.90 4.55 8.76
CA GLN A 94 24.84 4.56 9.76
C GLN A 94 24.43 3.13 10.11
N PHE A 95 24.49 2.80 11.41
CA PHE A 95 24.14 1.47 11.92
C PHE A 95 24.97 0.33 11.31
N GLY A 96 26.27 0.55 11.02
CA GLY A 96 27.16 -0.41 10.38
C GLY A 96 27.36 -1.76 11.12
N LYS A 97 26.86 -1.86 12.36
CA LYS A 97 26.85 -3.10 13.16
C LYS A 97 25.60 -3.96 12.94
N SER A 98 24.60 -3.47 12.21
CA SER A 98 23.41 -4.26 11.86
C SER A 98 23.80 -5.45 10.98
N GLU A 99 23.06 -6.53 11.10
CA GLU A 99 23.22 -7.73 10.28
C GLU A 99 22.74 -7.50 8.84
N CYS A 100 21.76 -6.61 8.66
CA CYS A 100 21.15 -6.30 7.38
C CYS A 100 21.55 -4.93 6.83
N LEU A 101 21.61 -4.83 5.51
CA LEU A 101 21.48 -3.56 4.78
C LEU A 101 20.00 -3.26 4.58
N TYR A 102 19.53 -2.09 5.02
CA TYR A 102 18.15 -1.64 4.92
C TYR A 102 17.96 -0.63 3.81
N LEU A 103 16.93 -0.85 3.00
CA LEU A 103 16.53 0.00 1.87
C LEU A 103 15.05 0.36 2.00
N ALA A 104 14.71 1.64 1.81
CA ALA A 104 13.33 2.09 1.77
C ALA A 104 12.66 1.68 0.44
N ILE A 105 11.41 1.23 0.53
CA ILE A 105 10.52 0.98 -0.61
C ILE A 105 9.74 2.26 -0.84
N ARG A 106 10.12 3.03 -1.87
CA ARG A 106 9.60 4.37 -2.10
C ARG A 106 9.16 4.59 -3.53
N ALA A 107 7.95 5.12 -3.70
CA ALA A 107 7.44 5.62 -4.98
C ALA A 107 6.41 6.74 -4.74
N GLY A 108 6.23 7.63 -5.70
CA GLY A 108 5.22 8.69 -5.65
C GLY A 108 5.36 9.65 -4.44
N GLY A 109 6.55 9.77 -3.87
CA GLY A 109 6.77 10.58 -2.66
C GLY A 109 6.34 9.91 -1.35
N ARG A 110 5.90 8.64 -1.38
CA ARG A 110 5.49 7.83 -0.22
C ARG A 110 6.51 6.74 0.06
N VAL A 111 6.70 6.41 1.34
CA VAL A 111 7.48 5.25 1.78
C VAL A 111 6.51 4.16 2.22
N TYR A 112 6.55 3.02 1.55
CA TYR A 112 5.65 1.90 1.76
C TYR A 112 6.17 0.89 2.78
N GLY A 113 7.47 0.88 3.01
CA GLY A 113 8.13 -0.02 3.95
C GLY A 113 9.63 -0.01 3.79
N VAL A 114 10.28 -0.94 4.43
CA VAL A 114 11.74 -1.10 4.42
C VAL A 114 12.07 -2.56 4.20
N ILE A 115 13.00 -2.85 3.30
CA ILE A 115 13.55 -4.20 3.09
C ILE A 115 14.94 -4.26 3.71
N GLY A 116 15.17 -5.29 4.52
CA GLY A 116 16.46 -5.63 5.11
C GLY A 116 17.05 -6.87 4.43
N ILE A 117 18.27 -6.75 3.94
CA ILE A 117 19.01 -7.80 3.24
C ILE A 117 20.24 -8.13 4.08
N PRO A 118 20.34 -9.36 4.64
CA PRO A 118 21.53 -9.78 5.38
C PRO A 118 22.75 -9.72 4.48
N MET A 119 23.80 -9.06 4.95
CA MET A 119 25.04 -8.91 4.21
C MET A 119 26.00 -10.05 4.54
N LYS A 120 26.62 -10.62 3.49
CA LYS A 120 27.76 -11.53 3.68
C LYS A 120 28.99 -10.70 4.09
N PRO A 121 29.96 -11.31 4.77
CA PRO A 121 31.23 -10.66 5.13
C PRO A 121 31.99 -10.10 3.92
N GLU A 122 31.76 -10.68 2.75
CA GLU A 122 32.32 -10.21 1.47
C GLU A 122 31.53 -9.02 0.96
N LYS A 123 32.23 -8.05 0.35
CA LYS A 123 31.58 -6.89 -0.27
C LYS A 123 30.55 -7.35 -1.30
N PRO A 124 29.33 -6.76 -1.31
CA PRO A 124 28.35 -7.13 -2.31
C PRO A 124 28.91 -6.88 -3.72
N ASP A 125 28.69 -7.82 -4.62
CA ASP A 125 28.99 -7.65 -6.03
C ASP A 125 28.14 -6.49 -6.59
N SER A 126 28.74 -5.68 -7.46
CA SER A 126 28.04 -4.57 -8.12
C SER A 126 26.81 -5.04 -8.89
N PHE A 127 26.86 -6.24 -9.45
CA PHE A 127 25.76 -6.87 -10.15
C PHE A 127 24.60 -7.22 -9.19
N GLU A 128 24.90 -7.82 -8.04
CA GLU A 128 23.92 -8.13 -7.00
C GLU A 128 23.23 -6.86 -6.49
N SER A 129 24.00 -5.80 -6.23
CA SER A 129 23.48 -4.50 -5.81
C SER A 129 22.52 -3.88 -6.83
N SER A 130 22.83 -3.98 -8.12
CA SER A 130 22.00 -3.46 -9.20
C SER A 130 20.68 -4.23 -9.33
N ILE A 131 20.70 -5.53 -9.19
CA ILE A 131 19.50 -6.38 -9.20
C ILE A 131 18.60 -6.02 -8.02
N VAL A 132 19.16 -5.94 -6.82
CA VAL A 132 18.40 -5.58 -5.62
C VAL A 132 17.70 -4.23 -5.79
N LEU A 133 18.42 -3.21 -6.22
CA LEU A 133 17.85 -1.87 -6.44
C LEU A 133 16.74 -1.88 -7.50
N SER A 134 16.93 -2.62 -8.59
CA SER A 134 15.92 -2.76 -9.64
C SER A 134 14.64 -3.40 -9.11
N VAL A 135 14.77 -4.50 -8.37
CA VAL A 135 13.62 -5.23 -7.80
C VAL A 135 12.90 -4.40 -6.73
N VAL A 136 13.64 -3.68 -5.87
CA VAL A 136 13.05 -2.79 -4.86
C VAL A 136 12.28 -1.63 -5.51
N ASN A 137 12.84 -1.04 -6.57
CA ASN A 137 12.16 0.03 -7.31
C ASN A 137 10.89 -0.47 -8.01
N GLU A 138 10.92 -1.65 -8.61
CA GLU A 138 9.75 -2.27 -9.23
C GLU A 138 8.66 -2.59 -8.20
N CYS A 139 9.06 -3.11 -7.04
CA CYS A 139 8.17 -3.32 -5.90
C CYS A 139 7.50 -2.00 -5.47
N ALA A 140 8.28 -0.94 -5.30
CA ALA A 140 7.79 0.36 -4.90
C ALA A 140 6.76 0.92 -5.90
N LEU A 141 7.04 0.81 -7.19
CA LEU A 141 6.13 1.24 -8.25
C LEU A 141 4.83 0.42 -8.26
N ALA A 142 4.92 -0.90 -8.07
CA ALA A 142 3.76 -1.76 -7.99
C ALA A 142 2.87 -1.43 -6.77
N MET A 143 3.48 -1.14 -5.62
CA MET A 143 2.77 -0.72 -4.41
C MET A 143 2.10 0.64 -4.58
N ASP A 144 2.77 1.60 -5.22
CA ASP A 144 2.19 2.92 -5.51
C ASP A 144 1.00 2.82 -6.46
N ASN A 145 1.10 2.01 -7.50
CA ASN A 145 0.01 1.75 -8.42
C ASN A 145 -1.20 1.10 -7.73
N ALA A 146 -0.97 0.11 -6.86
CA ALA A 146 -2.02 -0.54 -6.08
C ALA A 146 -2.71 0.45 -5.12
N HIS A 147 -1.92 1.29 -4.46
CA HIS A 147 -2.43 2.34 -3.58
C HIS A 147 -3.30 3.35 -4.33
N ASN A 148 -2.81 3.86 -5.45
CA ASN A 148 -3.53 4.84 -6.28
C ASN A 148 -4.81 4.25 -6.88
N ALA A 149 -4.82 2.96 -7.24
CA ALA A 149 -6.02 2.26 -7.70
C ALA A 149 -7.07 2.17 -6.59
N ALA A 150 -6.67 1.80 -5.37
CA ALA A 150 -7.55 1.73 -4.22
C ALA A 150 -8.12 3.10 -3.82
N GLU A 151 -7.33 4.18 -3.90
CA GLU A 151 -7.81 5.54 -3.67
C GLU A 151 -8.86 5.98 -4.71
N LYS A 152 -8.63 5.66 -5.99
CA LYS A 152 -9.59 5.96 -7.06
C LYS A 152 -10.92 5.22 -6.86
N GLU A 153 -10.87 3.96 -6.47
CA GLU A 153 -12.06 3.15 -6.18
C GLU A 153 -12.86 3.75 -5.01
N ARG A 154 -12.19 4.07 -3.91
CA ARG A 154 -12.84 4.74 -2.75
C ARG A 154 -13.48 6.08 -3.12
N ALA A 155 -12.81 6.89 -3.93
CA ALA A 155 -13.33 8.16 -4.39
C ALA A 155 -14.56 7.97 -5.28
N ALA A 156 -14.56 6.97 -6.16
CA ALA A 156 -15.71 6.63 -7.01
C ALA A 156 -16.92 6.15 -6.20
N ASP A 157 -16.69 5.30 -5.19
CA ASP A 157 -17.76 4.81 -4.30
C ASP A 157 -18.38 5.95 -3.47
N LEU A 158 -17.54 6.87 -2.96
CA LEU A 158 -18.02 8.05 -2.25
C LEU A 158 -18.86 8.94 -3.15
N ALA A 159 -18.39 9.24 -4.37
CA ALA A 159 -19.13 10.05 -5.34
C ALA A 159 -20.47 9.43 -5.70
N LYS A 160 -20.52 8.10 -5.88
CA LYS A 160 -21.77 7.36 -6.15
C LYS A 160 -22.75 7.44 -4.98
N SER A 161 -22.26 7.32 -3.75
CA SER A 161 -23.07 7.46 -2.53
C SER A 161 -23.68 8.86 -2.41
N GLU A 162 -22.89 9.91 -2.65
CA GLU A 162 -23.37 11.31 -2.63
C GLU A 162 -24.39 11.57 -3.73
N GLN A 163 -24.19 11.03 -4.93
CA GLN A 163 -25.16 11.13 -6.03
C GLN A 163 -26.49 10.48 -5.67
N LEU A 164 -26.47 9.26 -5.13
CA LEU A 164 -27.69 8.57 -4.68
C LEU A 164 -28.42 9.37 -3.59
N ARG A 165 -27.69 9.96 -2.65
CA ARG A 165 -28.25 10.80 -1.60
C ARG A 165 -28.93 12.04 -2.17
N ALA A 166 -28.30 12.71 -3.14
CA ALA A 166 -28.86 13.88 -3.82
C ALA A 166 -30.13 13.52 -4.60
N ASP A 167 -30.14 12.40 -5.31
CA ASP A 167 -31.29 11.94 -6.09
C ASP A 167 -32.47 11.56 -5.19
N LEU A 168 -32.22 10.91 -4.05
CA LEU A 168 -33.24 10.63 -3.04
C LEU A 168 -33.87 11.91 -2.47
N LEU A 169 -33.03 12.88 -2.09
CA LEU A 169 -33.52 14.16 -1.57
C LEU A 169 -34.37 14.91 -2.61
N ARG A 170 -33.96 14.87 -3.89
CA ARG A 170 -34.71 15.46 -5.00
C ARG A 170 -36.07 14.78 -5.18
N SER A 171 -36.11 13.45 -5.16
CA SER A 171 -37.35 12.67 -5.26
C SER A 171 -38.31 12.98 -4.12
N ILE A 172 -37.80 12.92 -2.87
CA ILE A 172 -38.62 13.24 -1.67
C ILE A 172 -39.18 14.68 -1.74
N SER A 173 -38.33 15.65 -2.15
CA SER A 173 -38.75 17.05 -2.28
C SER A 173 -39.87 17.22 -3.33
N HIS A 174 -39.77 16.49 -4.45
CA HIS A 174 -40.82 16.48 -5.47
C HIS A 174 -42.10 15.86 -4.95
N ASP A 175 -42.02 14.70 -4.28
CA ASP A 175 -43.19 13.97 -3.78
C ASP A 175 -43.88 14.69 -2.62
N LEU A 176 -43.17 15.51 -1.84
CA LEU A 176 -43.73 16.36 -0.80
C LEU A 176 -44.35 17.64 -1.36
N ARG A 177 -43.86 18.18 -2.47
CA ARG A 177 -44.38 19.42 -3.08
C ARG A 177 -45.83 19.27 -3.53
N THR A 178 -46.18 18.12 -4.13
CA THR A 178 -47.51 17.85 -4.66
C THR A 178 -48.61 17.93 -3.58
N PRO A 179 -48.52 17.21 -2.44
CA PRO A 179 -49.53 17.32 -1.39
C PRO A 179 -49.54 18.68 -0.70
N LEU A 180 -48.39 19.34 -0.53
CA LEU A 180 -48.30 20.67 0.07
C LEU A 180 -48.98 21.72 -0.81
N CYS A 181 -48.82 21.68 -2.12
CA CYS A 181 -49.53 22.56 -3.04
C CYS A 181 -51.05 22.33 -3.00
N SER A 182 -51.49 21.08 -2.89
CA SER A 182 -52.91 20.74 -2.74
C SER A 182 -53.49 21.28 -1.44
N VAL A 183 -52.77 21.15 -0.32
CA VAL A 183 -53.24 21.69 0.99
C VAL A 183 -53.30 23.21 0.95
N SER A 184 -52.29 23.87 0.39
CA SER A 184 -52.26 25.33 0.27
C SER A 184 -53.43 25.85 -0.63
N GLY A 185 -53.66 25.21 -1.77
CA GLY A 185 -54.78 25.58 -2.66
C GLY A 185 -56.15 25.37 -2.04
N ASN A 186 -56.36 24.32 -1.25
CA ASN A 186 -57.57 24.10 -0.51
C ASN A 186 -57.80 25.12 0.62
N ALA A 187 -56.72 25.52 1.32
CA ALA A 187 -56.79 26.54 2.37
C ALA A 187 -57.15 27.91 1.80
N ASP A 188 -56.60 28.31 0.66
CA ASP A 188 -56.95 29.55 -0.03
C ASP A 188 -58.40 29.53 -0.49
N THR A 189 -58.90 28.41 -0.99
CA THR A 189 -60.28 28.25 -1.41
C THR A 189 -61.27 28.42 -0.22
N LEU A 190 -60.95 27.82 0.92
CA LEU A 190 -61.75 27.95 2.15
C LEU A 190 -61.70 29.32 2.72
N LEU A 191 -60.61 30.06 2.66
CA LEU A 191 -60.51 31.46 3.06
C LEU A 191 -61.36 32.37 2.16
N HIS A 192 -61.35 32.16 0.85
CA HIS A 192 -62.20 32.93 -0.09
C HIS A 192 -63.69 32.66 0.12
N LEU A 193 -64.08 31.43 0.33
CA LEU A 193 -65.48 31.09 0.62
C LEU A 193 -65.93 31.65 1.95
N SER A 194 -65.09 31.68 2.98
CA SER A 194 -65.43 32.31 4.28
C SER A 194 -65.58 33.79 4.21
N LEU A 195 -64.89 34.53 3.33
CA LEU A 195 -64.98 35.95 3.12
C LEU A 195 -66.24 36.34 2.31
N ILE A 196 -66.78 35.44 1.51
CA ILE A 196 -67.99 35.69 0.73
C ILE A 196 -69.25 35.47 1.58
N HIS A 197 -69.17 34.72 2.70
CA HIS A 197 -70.32 34.45 3.59
C HIS A 197 -70.47 35.44 4.76
N ILE A 198 -69.66 36.47 4.83
CA ILE A 198 -69.76 37.59 5.75
C ILE A 198 -70.27 38.81 4.98
#